data_9c9289f47c74e2af318e0b3a816f1d0b
#
_entry.id   9c9289f47c74e2af318e0b3a816f1d0b
#
_cell.length_a   1.000
_cell.length_b   1.000
_cell.length_c   1.000
_cell.angle_alpha   90.00
_cell.angle_beta   90.00
_cell.angle_gamma   90.00
#
_symmetry.space_group_name_H-M   'P 1'
#
loop_
_entity.id
_entity.type
_entity.pdbx_description
1 polymer ?
#
loop_
_entity_poly.entity_id
_entity_poly.type
_entity_poly.pdbx_seq_one_letter_code
_entity_poly.pdbx_strand_id
1 'polypeptide(L)'
;PIAAEQGCVVIDNSSKFRMDHDVPLIVPEVNIEMLDQYRTRNIIANPNCSTIQMVVALKPLDDIASINRITVSTYQSTSGAGKNAMDELFNQTKGIFSNQEVEPDSFTKQISFNVIPHIGPFLENGNTEEEQKMINETKKIMRPDILINATCVRVPTFIGHAESIN
;
A
#
# COMPACT_ATOMS: atom_id res chain seq x y z
N PRO A 1 -5.73 8.24 -18.63
CA PRO A 1 -6.94 8.58 -19.40
C PRO A 1 -6.65 8.66 -20.90
N ILE A 2 -5.72 9.51 -21.35
CA ILE A 2 -5.47 9.76 -22.79
C ILE A 2 -5.24 8.46 -23.59
N ALA A 3 -4.35 7.58 -23.12
CA ALA A 3 -4.07 6.31 -23.80
C ALA A 3 -5.30 5.39 -23.79
N ALA A 4 -6.05 5.33 -22.69
CA ALA A 4 -7.26 4.53 -22.58
C ALA A 4 -8.36 5.02 -23.53
N GLU A 5 -8.51 6.34 -23.69
CA GLU A 5 -9.45 6.97 -24.65
C GLU A 5 -9.10 6.67 -26.11
N GLN A 6 -7.84 6.33 -26.38
CA GLN A 6 -7.37 5.89 -27.71
C GLN A 6 -7.45 4.37 -27.91
N GLY A 7 -8.11 3.65 -27.01
CA GLY A 7 -8.32 2.21 -27.12
C GLY A 7 -7.19 1.33 -26.56
N CYS A 8 -6.17 1.94 -25.92
CA CYS A 8 -5.14 1.17 -25.23
C CYS A 8 -5.66 0.66 -23.89
N VAL A 9 -5.35 -0.59 -23.52
CA VAL A 9 -5.54 -1.06 -22.15
C VAL A 9 -4.41 -0.53 -21.28
N VAL A 10 -4.75 0.20 -20.21
CA VAL A 10 -3.82 0.83 -19.29
C VAL A 10 -3.82 0.08 -17.97
N ILE A 11 -2.66 -0.37 -17.52
CA ILE A 11 -2.44 -0.86 -16.16
C ILE A 11 -1.91 0.32 -15.34
N ASP A 12 -2.72 0.80 -14.39
CA ASP A 12 -2.40 1.98 -13.59
C ASP A 12 -1.94 1.60 -12.18
N ASN A 13 -0.73 2.01 -11.83
CA ASN A 13 -0.13 1.77 -10.52
C ASN A 13 -0.32 2.95 -9.55
N SER A 14 -0.95 4.05 -9.99
CA SER A 14 -1.26 5.18 -9.10
C SER A 14 -2.45 4.87 -8.18
N SER A 15 -2.66 5.69 -7.18
CA SER A 15 -3.84 5.57 -6.32
C SER A 15 -5.12 6.18 -6.95
N LYS A 16 -4.99 6.85 -8.09
CA LYS A 16 -6.04 7.71 -8.66
C LYS A 16 -7.33 6.97 -9.01
N PHE A 17 -7.21 5.79 -9.61
CA PHE A 17 -8.37 5.06 -10.14
C PHE A 17 -8.80 3.88 -9.27
N ARG A 18 -8.06 3.57 -8.20
CA ARG A 18 -8.28 2.38 -7.39
C ARG A 18 -9.69 2.28 -6.82
N MET A 19 -10.26 3.42 -6.42
CA MET A 19 -11.58 3.46 -5.80
C MET A 19 -12.72 3.87 -6.75
N ASP A 20 -12.40 4.12 -8.05
CA ASP A 20 -13.43 4.38 -9.05
C ASP A 20 -14.28 3.11 -9.25
N HIS A 21 -15.62 3.25 -9.22
CA HIS A 21 -16.54 2.11 -9.27
C HIS A 21 -16.50 1.37 -10.62
N ASP A 22 -16.13 2.07 -11.68
CA ASP A 22 -16.08 1.59 -13.07
C ASP A 22 -14.66 1.19 -13.52
N VAL A 23 -13.72 1.11 -12.59
CA VAL A 23 -12.36 0.63 -12.80
C VAL A 23 -12.11 -0.57 -11.88
N PRO A 24 -11.79 -1.76 -12.41
CA PRO A 24 -11.47 -2.90 -11.58
C PRO A 24 -10.12 -2.71 -10.88
N LEU A 25 -10.08 -3.09 -9.60
CA LEU A 25 -8.89 -3.13 -8.77
C LEU A 25 -8.46 -4.60 -8.65
N ILE A 26 -7.40 -4.99 -9.36
CA ILE A 26 -7.11 -6.40 -9.62
C ILE A 26 -5.85 -6.88 -8.89
N VAL A 27 -6.01 -8.00 -8.21
CA VAL A 27 -4.94 -8.90 -7.77
C VAL A 27 -5.25 -10.27 -8.39
N PRO A 28 -4.51 -10.71 -9.41
CA PRO A 28 -4.88 -11.87 -10.21
C PRO A 28 -5.13 -13.15 -9.40
N GLU A 29 -4.38 -13.34 -8.33
CA GLU A 29 -4.50 -14.51 -7.44
C GLU A 29 -5.77 -14.45 -6.54
N VAL A 30 -6.48 -13.32 -6.51
CA VAL A 30 -7.59 -13.07 -5.59
C VAL A 30 -8.91 -12.88 -6.30
N ASN A 31 -8.96 -12.04 -7.34
CA ASN A 31 -10.19 -11.58 -7.97
C ASN A 31 -10.08 -11.43 -9.51
N ILE A 32 -9.39 -12.36 -10.19
CA ILE A 32 -9.19 -12.30 -11.65
C ILE A 32 -10.50 -12.27 -12.44
N GLU A 33 -11.58 -12.84 -11.88
CA GLU A 33 -12.91 -12.85 -12.49
C GLU A 33 -13.50 -11.45 -12.70
N MET A 34 -13.00 -10.45 -11.95
CA MET A 34 -13.41 -9.05 -12.08
C MET A 34 -12.71 -8.33 -13.25
N LEU A 35 -11.73 -8.97 -13.88
CA LEU A 35 -10.86 -8.34 -14.87
C LEU A 35 -11.65 -7.77 -16.06
N ASP A 36 -12.66 -8.47 -16.57
CA ASP A 36 -13.44 -8.03 -17.73
C ASP A 36 -14.12 -6.67 -17.57
N GLN A 37 -14.25 -6.17 -16.36
CA GLN A 37 -14.78 -4.83 -16.07
C GLN A 37 -13.89 -3.70 -16.63
N TYR A 38 -12.60 -3.98 -16.94
CA TYR A 38 -11.70 -3.00 -17.55
C TYR A 38 -12.22 -2.40 -18.84
N ARG A 39 -13.08 -3.15 -19.58
CA ARG A 39 -13.65 -2.74 -20.87
C ARG A 39 -14.46 -1.45 -20.79
N THR A 40 -14.94 -1.08 -19.59
CA THR A 40 -15.70 0.16 -19.38
C THR A 40 -14.84 1.39 -19.61
N ARG A 41 -13.57 1.37 -19.19
CA ARG A 41 -12.65 2.52 -19.28
C ARG A 41 -11.29 2.20 -19.88
N ASN A 42 -11.05 0.98 -20.28
CA ASN A 42 -9.74 0.47 -20.70
C ASN A 42 -8.64 0.69 -19.64
N ILE A 43 -9.02 0.70 -18.36
CA ILE A 43 -8.10 0.87 -17.22
C ILE A 43 -8.25 -0.31 -16.27
N ILE A 44 -7.10 -0.84 -15.83
CA ILE A 44 -6.98 -1.81 -14.75
C ILE A 44 -6.15 -1.13 -13.66
N ALA A 45 -6.71 -0.97 -12.46
CA ALA A 45 -5.98 -0.41 -11.33
C ALA A 45 -5.21 -1.51 -10.59
N ASN A 46 -3.94 -1.22 -10.27
CA ASN A 46 -3.10 -2.05 -9.42
C ASN A 46 -3.17 -1.53 -7.99
N PRO A 47 -3.41 -2.39 -6.98
CA PRO A 47 -3.58 -1.96 -5.60
C PRO A 47 -2.29 -1.43 -4.95
N ASN A 48 -2.42 -0.96 -3.72
CA ASN A 48 -1.31 -0.64 -2.83
C ASN A 48 -0.45 -1.88 -2.56
N CYS A 49 0.85 -1.70 -2.42
CA CYS A 49 1.83 -2.78 -2.25
C CYS A 49 1.55 -3.64 -1.02
N SER A 50 1.19 -3.03 0.12
CA SER A 50 0.84 -3.76 1.34
C SER A 50 -0.51 -4.47 1.18
N THR A 51 -1.49 -3.84 0.54
CA THR A 51 -2.77 -4.50 0.25
C THR A 51 -2.59 -5.76 -0.59
N ILE A 52 -1.77 -5.70 -1.66
CA ILE A 52 -1.55 -6.85 -2.55
C ILE A 52 -1.04 -8.06 -1.78
N GLN A 53 0.06 -7.91 -1.03
CA GLN A 53 0.66 -9.04 -0.31
C GLN A 53 -0.26 -9.60 0.77
N MET A 54 -1.03 -8.74 1.46
CA MET A 54 -2.00 -9.15 2.47
C MET A 54 -3.12 -9.99 1.86
N VAL A 55 -3.79 -9.50 0.82
CA VAL A 55 -4.95 -10.21 0.25
C VAL A 55 -4.56 -11.53 -0.43
N VAL A 56 -3.36 -11.62 -1.02
CA VAL A 56 -2.84 -12.89 -1.56
C VAL A 56 -2.65 -13.93 -0.45
N ALA A 57 -2.13 -13.51 0.72
CA ALA A 57 -1.96 -14.40 1.86
C ALA A 57 -3.29 -14.82 2.50
N LEU A 58 -4.29 -13.91 2.50
CA LEU A 58 -5.58 -14.14 3.14
C LEU A 58 -6.58 -14.90 2.27
N LYS A 59 -6.50 -14.80 0.94
CA LYS A 59 -7.47 -15.43 0.03
C LYS A 59 -7.67 -16.93 0.27
N PRO A 60 -6.60 -17.76 0.39
CA PRO A 60 -6.78 -19.18 0.66
C PRO A 60 -7.47 -19.47 2.01
N LEU A 61 -7.28 -18.60 2.99
CA LEU A 61 -7.93 -18.73 4.30
C LEU A 61 -9.41 -18.35 4.22
N ASP A 62 -9.73 -17.28 3.49
CA ASP A 62 -11.11 -16.83 3.29
C ASP A 62 -11.94 -17.83 2.49
N ASP A 63 -11.31 -18.60 1.58
CA ASP A 63 -11.97 -19.68 0.83
C ASP A 63 -12.36 -20.87 1.71
N ILE A 64 -11.62 -21.11 2.80
CA ILE A 64 -11.88 -22.21 3.73
C ILE A 64 -12.87 -21.77 4.84
N ALA A 65 -12.64 -20.57 5.37
CA ALA A 65 -13.42 -20.04 6.48
C ALA A 65 -13.53 -18.52 6.33
N SER A 66 -14.73 -18.02 6.11
CA SER A 66 -14.99 -16.59 5.90
C SER A 66 -14.33 -15.72 6.97
N ILE A 67 -13.46 -14.81 6.53
CA ILE A 67 -12.77 -13.85 7.39
C ILE A 67 -13.75 -12.73 7.80
N ASN A 68 -14.01 -12.59 9.08
CA ASN A 68 -14.88 -11.53 9.61
C ASN A 68 -14.09 -10.26 9.95
N ARG A 69 -12.81 -10.41 10.38
CA ARG A 69 -11.99 -9.29 10.81
C ARG A 69 -10.52 -9.52 10.47
N ILE A 70 -9.87 -8.44 10.05
CA ILE A 70 -8.43 -8.37 9.82
C ILE A 70 -7.86 -7.29 10.75
N THR A 71 -6.84 -7.65 11.51
CA THR A 71 -5.97 -6.69 12.20
C THR A 71 -4.58 -6.85 11.64
N VAL A 72 -4.03 -5.79 11.05
CA VAL A 72 -2.73 -5.83 10.39
C VAL A 72 -1.82 -4.71 10.90
N SER A 73 -0.57 -5.05 11.14
CA SER A 73 0.52 -4.08 11.32
C SER A 73 1.55 -4.29 10.22
N THR A 74 1.85 -3.23 9.48
CA THR A 74 2.84 -3.27 8.41
C THR A 74 4.18 -2.71 8.87
N TYR A 75 5.26 -3.26 8.33
CA TYR A 75 6.63 -2.77 8.49
C TYR A 75 7.17 -2.45 7.11
N GLN A 76 6.96 -1.18 6.69
CA GLN A 76 7.20 -0.78 5.30
C GLN A 76 8.59 -0.17 5.12
N SER A 77 9.32 -0.68 4.13
CA SER A 77 10.64 -0.19 3.74
C SER A 77 10.59 1.20 3.10
N THR A 78 11.74 1.87 3.06
CA THR A 78 11.87 3.20 2.47
C THR A 78 11.67 3.22 0.96
N SER A 79 11.88 2.09 0.25
CA SER A 79 11.65 1.99 -1.21
C SER A 79 10.21 2.33 -1.62
N GLY A 80 9.23 2.08 -0.75
CA GLY A 80 7.83 2.46 -0.99
C GLY A 80 7.61 3.98 -1.10
N ALA A 81 8.51 4.79 -0.54
CA ALA A 81 8.53 6.25 -0.70
C ALA A 81 9.48 6.73 -1.81
N GLY A 82 10.09 5.81 -2.56
CA GLY A 82 10.93 6.11 -3.73
C GLY A 82 12.42 6.23 -3.44
N LYS A 83 13.17 6.58 -4.50
CA LYS A 83 14.64 6.62 -4.45
C LYS A 83 15.15 7.61 -3.40
N ASN A 84 14.59 8.81 -3.34
CA ASN A 84 15.06 9.85 -2.41
C ASN A 84 14.96 9.39 -0.95
N ALA A 85 13.90 8.66 -0.60
CA ALA A 85 13.72 8.11 0.74
C ALA A 85 14.76 7.01 1.08
N MET A 86 15.17 6.20 0.10
CA MET A 86 16.27 5.25 0.27
C MET A 86 17.61 5.97 0.43
N ASP A 87 17.88 7.00 -0.39
CA ASP A 87 19.08 7.81 -0.29
C ASP A 87 19.14 8.54 1.06
N GLU A 88 18.01 9.02 1.57
CA GLU A 88 17.91 9.63 2.90
C GLU A 88 18.28 8.64 4.01
N LEU A 89 17.70 7.42 4.00
CA LEU A 89 18.07 6.37 4.96
C LEU A 89 19.57 6.09 4.93
N PHE A 90 20.15 5.97 3.73
CA PHE A 90 21.58 5.73 3.57
C PHE A 90 22.40 6.89 4.15
N ASN A 91 22.06 8.13 3.80
CA ASN A 91 22.81 9.32 4.23
C ASN A 91 22.69 9.54 5.74
N GLN A 92 21.50 9.37 6.33
CA GLN A 92 21.32 9.45 7.78
C GLN A 92 22.12 8.36 8.50
N THR A 93 22.11 7.12 7.99
CA THR A 93 22.89 6.02 8.56
C THR A 93 24.39 6.33 8.53
N LYS A 94 24.90 6.79 7.39
CA LYS A 94 26.30 7.21 7.23
C LYS A 94 26.63 8.39 8.15
N GLY A 95 25.74 9.37 8.22
CA GLY A 95 25.89 10.55 9.08
C GLY A 95 26.08 10.18 10.55
N ILE A 96 25.25 9.29 11.08
CA ILE A 96 25.34 8.82 12.46
C ILE A 96 26.71 8.20 12.75
N PHE A 97 27.23 7.33 11.86
CA PHE A 97 28.54 6.71 12.04
C PHE A 97 29.73 7.67 11.82
N SER A 98 29.51 8.77 11.09
CA SER A 98 30.55 9.81 10.87
C SER A 98 30.37 11.06 11.75
N ASN A 99 29.46 11.02 12.72
CA ASN A 99 29.11 12.14 13.59
C ASN A 99 28.71 13.41 12.81
N GLN A 100 27.94 13.22 11.74
CA GLN A 100 27.38 14.27 10.90
C GLN A 100 25.84 14.22 11.00
N GLU A 101 25.22 15.34 11.24
CA GLU A 101 23.75 15.45 11.26
C GLU A 101 23.22 15.52 9.82
N VAL A 102 22.15 14.76 9.54
CA VAL A 102 21.42 14.78 8.26
C VAL A 102 19.95 14.98 8.58
N GLU A 103 19.45 16.14 8.24
CA GLU A 103 18.05 16.50 8.45
C GLU A 103 17.10 15.62 7.64
N PRO A 104 15.94 15.26 8.18
CA PRO A 104 14.89 14.57 7.43
C PRO A 104 14.32 15.44 6.30
N ASP A 105 14.08 14.84 5.12
CA ASP A 105 13.50 15.51 3.94
C ASP A 105 12.27 14.74 3.43
N SER A 106 12.41 13.44 3.18
CA SER A 106 11.31 12.57 2.73
C SER A 106 10.39 12.10 3.86
N PHE A 107 10.88 12.12 5.08
CA PHE A 107 10.16 11.68 6.28
C PHE A 107 10.00 12.80 7.30
N THR A 108 9.00 12.68 8.16
CA THR A 108 8.72 13.66 9.22
C THR A 108 9.73 13.63 10.37
N LYS A 109 10.48 12.56 10.48
CA LYS A 109 11.51 12.30 11.49
C LYS A 109 12.66 11.52 10.86
N GLN A 110 13.83 11.54 11.53
CA GLN A 110 14.91 10.64 11.20
C GLN A 110 14.39 9.21 11.11
N ILE A 111 14.66 8.55 9.97
CA ILE A 111 14.28 7.15 9.75
C ILE A 111 15.38 6.17 10.15
N SER A 112 16.65 6.57 10.01
CA SER A 112 17.77 5.72 10.40
C SER A 112 17.71 5.37 11.88
N PHE A 113 17.75 4.06 12.20
CA PHE A 113 17.62 3.51 13.57
C PHE A 113 16.31 3.89 14.29
N ASN A 114 15.25 4.15 13.55
CA ASN A 114 13.96 4.57 14.09
C ASN A 114 12.81 3.85 13.38
N VAL A 115 11.63 3.89 13.97
CA VAL A 115 10.37 3.51 13.35
C VAL A 115 9.40 4.69 13.39
N ILE A 116 8.70 4.94 12.29
CA ILE A 116 7.75 6.05 12.17
C ILE A 116 6.35 5.46 12.01
N PRO A 117 5.49 5.54 13.04
CA PRO A 117 4.19 4.85 13.03
C PRO A 117 3.11 5.64 12.28
N HIS A 118 3.47 6.27 11.18
CA HIS A 118 2.52 6.85 10.25
C HIS A 118 3.12 6.95 8.83
N ILE A 119 2.28 6.72 7.82
CA ILE A 119 2.63 6.82 6.40
C ILE A 119 1.57 7.65 5.69
N GLY A 120 1.98 8.78 5.11
CA GLY A 120 1.08 9.78 4.54
C GLY A 120 0.42 10.67 5.60
N PRO A 121 -0.43 11.61 5.19
CA PRO A 121 -1.13 12.53 6.08
C PRO A 121 -2.15 11.80 6.95
N PHE A 122 -2.43 12.39 8.13
CA PHE A 122 -3.54 11.95 8.97
C PHE A 122 -4.87 12.46 8.41
N LEU A 123 -5.88 11.60 8.48
CA LEU A 123 -7.26 11.90 8.10
C LEU A 123 -8.08 12.30 9.34
N GLU A 124 -9.27 12.86 9.12
CA GLU A 124 -10.18 13.29 10.20
C GLU A 124 -10.59 12.15 11.14
N ASN A 125 -10.65 10.92 10.65
CA ASN A 125 -10.98 9.74 11.43
C ASN A 125 -9.82 9.19 12.28
N GLY A 126 -8.65 9.84 12.24
CA GLY A 126 -7.45 9.43 12.97
C GLY A 126 -6.57 8.40 12.27
N ASN A 127 -7.03 7.81 11.17
CA ASN A 127 -6.19 6.95 10.33
C ASN A 127 -5.22 7.78 9.50
N THR A 128 -4.12 7.17 9.09
CA THR A 128 -3.30 7.72 8.01
C THR A 128 -3.90 7.39 6.64
N GLU A 129 -3.50 8.13 5.62
CA GLU A 129 -3.93 7.85 4.24
C GLU A 129 -3.58 6.42 3.81
N GLU A 130 -2.41 5.90 4.22
CA GLU A 130 -1.97 4.53 3.91
C GLU A 130 -2.87 3.48 4.57
N GLU A 131 -3.20 3.65 5.83
CA GLU A 131 -4.14 2.76 6.55
C GLU A 131 -5.51 2.77 5.89
N GLN A 132 -5.99 3.94 5.49
CA GLN A 132 -7.28 4.07 4.81
C GLN A 132 -7.27 3.39 3.43
N LYS A 133 -6.16 3.47 2.68
CA LYS A 133 -5.98 2.71 1.42
C LYS A 133 -6.12 1.22 1.66
N MET A 134 -5.40 0.68 2.64
CA MET A 134 -5.48 -0.75 2.97
C MET A 134 -6.92 -1.18 3.29
N ILE A 135 -7.63 -0.40 4.09
CA ILE A 135 -9.03 -0.68 4.46
C ILE A 135 -9.93 -0.69 3.22
N ASN A 136 -9.88 0.37 2.43
CA ASN A 136 -10.80 0.55 1.31
C ASN A 136 -10.52 -0.44 0.17
N GLU A 137 -9.24 -0.62 -0.17
CA GLU A 137 -8.81 -1.50 -1.25
C GLU A 137 -9.10 -2.97 -0.92
N THR A 138 -8.84 -3.41 0.30
CA THR A 138 -9.15 -4.79 0.73
C THR A 138 -10.65 -5.07 0.63
N LYS A 139 -11.50 -4.13 1.04
CA LYS A 139 -12.97 -4.26 0.90
C LYS A 139 -13.41 -4.35 -0.55
N LYS A 140 -12.76 -3.61 -1.45
CA LYS A 140 -13.06 -3.64 -2.88
C LYS A 140 -12.61 -4.94 -3.54
N ILE A 141 -11.44 -5.46 -3.14
CA ILE A 141 -10.84 -6.66 -3.74
C ILE A 141 -11.49 -7.95 -3.22
N MET A 142 -11.71 -8.03 -1.90
CA MET A 142 -12.28 -9.23 -1.26
C MET A 142 -13.78 -9.12 -1.06
N ARG A 143 -14.21 -8.40 -0.03
CA ARG A 143 -15.64 -8.17 0.28
C ARG A 143 -15.83 -6.98 1.22
N PRO A 144 -16.96 -6.24 1.08
CA PRO A 144 -17.20 -4.99 1.81
C PRO A 144 -17.48 -5.17 3.31
N ASP A 145 -17.90 -6.35 3.75
CA ASP A 145 -18.31 -6.66 5.12
C ASP A 145 -17.17 -6.97 6.08
N ILE A 146 -15.96 -7.20 5.59
CA ILE A 146 -14.77 -7.44 6.42
C ILE A 146 -14.46 -6.21 7.28
N LEU A 147 -14.33 -6.42 8.58
CA LEU A 147 -13.83 -5.39 9.51
C LEU A 147 -12.30 -5.32 9.44
N ILE A 148 -11.74 -4.16 9.19
CA ILE A 148 -10.30 -4.01 9.02
C ILE A 148 -9.77 -2.92 9.94
N ASN A 149 -8.71 -3.26 10.68
CA ASN A 149 -7.89 -2.32 11.44
C ASN A 149 -6.46 -2.45 10.96
N ALA A 150 -5.88 -1.35 10.45
CA ALA A 150 -4.53 -1.30 9.94
C ALA A 150 -3.68 -0.30 10.73
N THR A 151 -2.43 -0.68 10.98
CA THR A 151 -1.40 0.22 11.52
C THR A 151 -0.20 0.17 10.59
N CYS A 152 0.11 1.28 9.94
CA CYS A 152 1.18 1.34 8.95
C CYS A 152 2.42 2.04 9.51
N VAL A 153 3.54 1.30 9.56
CA VAL A 153 4.80 1.76 10.16
C VAL A 153 5.90 1.80 9.11
N ARG A 154 6.58 2.94 8.99
CA ARG A 154 7.82 3.05 8.20
C ARG A 154 9.00 2.55 9.04
N VAL A 155 9.79 1.63 8.48
CA VAL A 155 10.95 1.04 9.15
C VAL A 155 12.25 1.30 8.39
N PRO A 156 13.42 1.26 9.06
CA PRO A 156 14.71 1.62 8.45
C PRO A 156 15.29 0.46 7.64
N THR A 157 14.52 -0.05 6.69
CA THR A 157 14.94 -1.04 5.71
C THR A 157 14.88 -0.44 4.31
N PHE A 158 15.76 -0.85 3.42
CA PHE A 158 15.79 -0.30 2.07
C PHE A 158 14.66 -0.83 1.21
N ILE A 159 14.49 -2.14 1.14
CA ILE A 159 13.57 -2.82 0.22
C ILE A 159 12.83 -3.94 0.96
N GLY A 160 11.58 -4.16 0.58
CA GLY A 160 10.73 -5.23 1.08
C GLY A 160 9.89 -4.79 2.28
N HIS A 161 8.60 -5.11 2.23
CA HIS A 161 7.65 -4.88 3.33
C HIS A 161 7.39 -6.19 4.07
N ALA A 162 7.13 -6.10 5.36
CA ALA A 162 6.64 -7.21 6.15
C ALA A 162 5.30 -6.84 6.81
N GLU A 163 4.50 -7.84 7.16
CA GLU A 163 3.21 -7.64 7.80
C GLU A 163 2.98 -8.69 8.88
N SER A 164 2.39 -8.26 9.99
CA SER A 164 1.82 -9.13 11.01
C SER A 164 0.31 -9.06 10.88
N ILE A 165 -0.32 -10.19 10.56
CA ILE A 165 -1.75 -10.25 10.23
C ILE A 165 -2.44 -11.23 11.18
N ASN A 166 -3.56 -10.77 11.76
CA ASN A 166 -4.49 -11.60 12.51
C ASN A 166 -5.87 -11.51 11.85
#